data_aaad241aaf9cc854b29c27b153dc9751
#
_entry.id   aaad241aaf9cc854b29c27b153dc9751
#
_cell.length_a   1.000
_cell.length_b   1.000
_cell.length_c   1.000
_cell.angle_alpha   90.00
_cell.angle_beta   90.00
_cell.angle_gamma   90.00
#
_symmetry.space_group_name_H-M   'P 1'
#
loop_
_entity.id
_entity.type
_entity.pdbx_description
1 polymer ?
#
loop_
_entity_poly.entity_id
_entity_poly.type
_entity_poly.pdbx_seq_one_letter_code
_entity_poly.pdbx_strand_id
1 'polypeptide(L)'
;MMGMLSSSDLVPYLNQMFRVRLEGIEPIDLELVSMTELGEVPSTEHRRPFSLIFLGPISSQYLVQHIYRLEHPQMGMLDLFLVPLGPEQGRMRYEAIFN
;
A
#
# COMPACT_ATOMS: atom_id res chain seq x y z
N MET A 1 12.18 -14.23 11.59
CA MET A 1 12.30 -13.76 10.29
C MET A 1 10.99 -13.35 9.76
N MET A 2 11.00 -12.34 9.04
CA MET A 2 9.83 -11.92 8.58
C MET A 2 9.34 -12.76 7.54
N GLY A 3 8.23 -13.19 7.66
CA GLY A 3 7.62 -13.94 6.63
C GLY A 3 7.29 -13.11 5.44
N MET A 4 6.96 -13.75 4.37
CA MET A 4 6.46 -13.06 3.23
C MET A 4 5.00 -12.76 3.45
N LEU A 5 4.61 -11.54 3.12
CA LEU A 5 3.22 -11.15 3.24
C LEU A 5 2.39 -11.79 2.15
N SER A 6 1.17 -12.13 2.47
CA SER A 6 0.21 -12.61 1.50
C SER A 6 -0.99 -11.70 1.52
N SER A 7 -1.87 -11.88 0.52
CA SER A 7 -3.06 -11.04 0.46
C SER A 7 -3.89 -11.18 1.72
N SER A 8 -3.96 -12.37 2.28
CA SER A 8 -4.78 -12.57 3.47
C SER A 8 -4.24 -11.83 4.68
N ASP A 9 -2.95 -11.50 4.70
CA ASP A 9 -2.39 -10.71 5.79
C ASP A 9 -2.88 -9.27 5.78
N LEU A 10 -3.29 -8.77 4.63
CA LEU A 10 -3.70 -7.39 4.47
C LEU A 10 -5.21 -7.20 4.56
N VAL A 11 -5.99 -8.26 4.34
CA VAL A 11 -7.44 -8.14 4.35
C VAL A 11 -7.98 -7.52 5.65
N PRO A 12 -7.48 -7.88 6.83
CA PRO A 12 -8.02 -7.28 8.06
C PRO A 12 -7.81 -5.78 8.16
N TYR A 13 -6.90 -5.24 7.35
CA TYR A 13 -6.54 -3.82 7.45
C TYR A 13 -7.11 -2.98 6.33
N LEU A 14 -8.01 -3.54 5.52
CA LEU A 14 -8.72 -2.76 4.52
C LEU A 14 -9.49 -1.64 5.22
N ASN A 15 -9.46 -0.47 4.60
CA ASN A 15 -10.11 0.74 5.09
C ASN A 15 -9.44 1.33 6.32
N GLN A 16 -8.20 0.93 6.60
CA GLN A 16 -7.43 1.50 7.69
C GLN A 16 -6.32 2.38 7.13
N MET A 17 -5.80 3.25 8.00
CA MET A 17 -4.80 4.21 7.60
C MET A 17 -3.40 3.68 7.86
N PHE A 18 -2.52 3.92 6.91
CA PHE A 18 -1.10 3.64 7.02
C PHE A 18 -0.37 4.97 6.91
N ARG A 19 0.59 5.21 7.79
CA ARG A 19 1.23 6.52 7.87
C ARG A 19 2.60 6.50 7.22
N VAL A 20 2.85 7.48 6.36
CA VAL A 20 4.15 7.69 5.74
C VAL A 20 4.80 8.88 6.42
N ARG A 21 6.00 8.69 6.99
CA ARG A 21 6.75 9.79 7.60
C ARG A 21 7.87 10.17 6.66
N LEU A 22 7.95 11.45 6.35
CA LEU A 22 8.98 11.98 5.48
C LEU A 22 9.67 13.12 6.22
N GLU A 23 10.96 13.27 5.98
CA GLU A 23 11.69 14.34 6.62
C GLU A 23 11.23 15.68 6.12
N GLY A 24 11.04 16.62 7.04
CA GLY A 24 10.75 17.99 6.68
C GLY A 24 9.32 18.29 6.36
N ILE A 25 8.44 17.30 6.40
CA ILE A 25 7.02 17.58 6.16
C ILE A 25 6.18 16.76 7.13
N GLU A 26 4.91 17.12 7.18
CA GLU A 26 3.97 16.42 8.03
C GLU A 26 3.78 15.00 7.56
N PRO A 27 3.54 14.06 8.47
CA PRO A 27 3.20 12.71 8.04
C PRO A 27 1.96 12.69 7.18
N ILE A 28 1.91 11.74 6.27
CA ILE A 28 0.79 11.60 5.36
C ILE A 28 0.12 10.26 5.63
N ASP A 29 -1.19 10.28 5.80
CA ASP A 29 -1.95 9.05 6.02
C ASP A 29 -2.55 8.59 4.72
N LEU A 30 -2.31 7.32 4.39
CA LEU A 30 -2.85 6.69 3.21
C LEU A 30 -3.86 5.64 3.64
N GLU A 31 -5.02 5.63 3.02
CA GLU A 31 -6.06 4.67 3.35
C GLU A 31 -5.94 3.47 2.42
N LEU A 32 -5.85 2.28 2.99
CA LEU A 32 -5.83 1.06 2.17
C LEU A 32 -7.26 0.75 1.76
N VAL A 33 -7.56 0.91 0.47
CA VAL A 33 -8.95 0.83 0.03
C VAL A 33 -9.27 -0.44 -0.74
N SER A 34 -8.27 -1.10 -1.31
CA SER A 34 -8.57 -2.35 -2.01
C SER A 34 -7.35 -3.22 -2.12
N MET A 35 -7.61 -4.51 -2.31
CA MET A 35 -6.58 -5.49 -2.53
C MET A 35 -7.09 -6.44 -3.59
N THR A 36 -6.27 -6.70 -4.60
CA THR A 36 -6.65 -7.54 -5.72
C THR A 36 -5.58 -8.57 -5.96
N GLU A 37 -5.95 -9.83 -5.98
CA GLU A 37 -5.01 -10.88 -6.34
C GLU A 37 -4.80 -10.88 -7.83
N LEU A 38 -3.55 -11.11 -8.24
CA LEU A 38 -3.16 -10.99 -9.64
C LEU A 38 -2.82 -12.36 -10.20
N GLY A 39 -3.20 -12.58 -11.44
CA GLY A 39 -2.81 -13.78 -12.15
C GLY A 39 -3.33 -15.06 -11.55
N GLU A 40 -2.82 -16.15 -12.06
CA GLU A 40 -3.22 -17.45 -11.59
C GLU A 40 -2.20 -17.97 -10.61
N VAL A 41 -2.65 -18.84 -9.71
CA VAL A 41 -1.74 -19.45 -8.74
C VAL A 41 -0.90 -20.48 -9.46
N PRO A 42 0.40 -20.33 -9.53
CA PRO A 42 1.25 -21.37 -10.09
C PRO A 42 1.18 -22.61 -9.22
N SER A 43 1.28 -23.77 -9.84
CA SER A 43 1.11 -25.01 -9.10
C SER A 43 2.18 -25.22 -8.04
N THR A 44 3.33 -24.58 -8.18
CA THR A 44 4.42 -24.78 -7.24
C THR A 44 4.65 -23.63 -6.32
N GLU A 45 3.83 -22.59 -6.41
CA GLU A 45 4.06 -21.41 -5.61
C GLU A 45 3.24 -21.43 -4.36
N HIS A 46 3.73 -20.71 -3.36
CA HIS A 46 3.08 -20.67 -2.08
C HIS A 46 2.17 -19.49 -1.92
N ARG A 47 2.27 -18.49 -2.78
CA ARG A 47 1.39 -17.36 -2.68
C ARG A 47 1.23 -16.73 -4.04
N ARG A 48 0.08 -16.08 -4.18
CA ARG A 48 -0.27 -15.38 -5.40
C ARG A 48 0.17 -13.93 -5.30
N PRO A 49 0.67 -13.35 -6.36
CA PRO A 49 0.93 -11.92 -6.33
C PRO A 49 -0.35 -11.14 -6.15
N PHE A 50 -0.25 -9.95 -5.57
CA PHE A 50 -1.43 -9.13 -5.33
C PHE A 50 -1.04 -7.67 -5.38
N SER A 51 -2.04 -6.81 -5.60
CA SER A 51 -1.83 -5.38 -5.58
C SER A 51 -2.68 -4.75 -4.50
N LEU A 52 -2.16 -3.66 -3.93
CA LEU A 52 -2.86 -2.86 -2.95
C LEU A 52 -3.08 -1.48 -3.55
N ILE A 53 -4.25 -0.92 -3.30
CA ILE A 53 -4.53 0.46 -3.68
C ILE A 53 -4.72 1.28 -2.42
N PHE A 54 -3.99 2.39 -2.34
CA PHE A 54 -4.09 3.33 -1.25
C PHE A 54 -4.62 4.66 -1.78
N LEU A 55 -5.38 5.36 -0.94
CA LEU A 55 -5.81 6.72 -1.26
C LEU A 55 -5.15 7.69 -0.31
N GLY A 56 -4.56 8.73 -0.86
CA GLY A 56 -3.98 9.81 -0.07
C GLY A 56 -5.03 10.78 0.43
N PRO A 57 -4.58 11.83 1.13
CA PRO A 57 -5.52 12.87 1.55
C PRO A 57 -5.95 13.72 0.37
N ILE A 58 -6.98 14.53 0.58
CA ILE A 58 -7.38 15.51 -0.43
C ILE A 58 -6.29 16.56 -0.50
N SER A 59 -5.64 16.66 -1.66
CA SER A 59 -4.51 17.56 -1.79
C SER A 59 -4.15 17.69 -3.26
N SER A 60 -3.56 18.82 -3.64
CA SER A 60 -3.01 18.97 -4.97
C SER A 60 -1.58 18.41 -5.05
N GLN A 61 -1.00 18.05 -3.91
CA GLN A 61 0.33 17.48 -3.88
C GLN A 61 0.22 15.98 -3.64
N TYR A 62 1.21 15.24 -4.13
CA TYR A 62 1.18 13.79 -3.97
C TYR A 62 2.62 13.26 -3.92
N LEU A 63 2.73 12.01 -3.47
CA LEU A 63 4.01 11.33 -3.40
C LEU A 63 4.41 10.86 -4.79
N VAL A 64 5.69 11.07 -5.12
CA VAL A 64 6.19 10.55 -6.40
C VAL A 64 6.47 9.06 -6.24
N GLN A 65 6.64 8.40 -7.38
CA GLN A 65 6.97 6.98 -7.40
C GLN A 65 8.27 6.73 -6.65
N HIS A 66 8.20 5.90 -5.62
CA HIS A 66 9.38 5.66 -4.78
C HIS A 66 9.04 4.59 -3.76
N ILE A 67 10.06 4.08 -3.05
CA ILE A 67 9.84 3.18 -1.93
C ILE A 67 9.63 4.02 -0.68
N TYR A 68 8.51 3.77 0.01
CA TYR A 68 8.17 4.51 1.21
C TYR A 68 7.97 3.54 2.36
N ARG A 69 8.29 3.99 3.57
CA ARG A 69 8.03 3.21 4.76
C ARG A 69 6.68 3.61 5.32
N LEU A 70 5.77 2.65 5.39
CA LEU A 70 4.44 2.87 5.91
C LEU A 70 4.37 2.24 7.29
N GLU A 71 3.67 2.92 8.21
CA GLU A 71 3.52 2.47 9.59
C GLU A 71 2.06 2.15 9.87
N HIS A 72 1.83 1.06 10.56
CA HIS A 72 0.49 0.68 11.02
C HIS A 72 0.61 0.13 12.44
N PRO A 73 -0.34 0.46 13.33
CA PRO A 73 -0.19 0.05 14.73
C PRO A 73 -0.08 -1.46 14.96
N GLN A 74 -0.76 -2.25 14.15
CA GLN A 74 -0.69 -3.70 14.31
C GLN A 74 0.32 -4.36 13.40
N MET A 75 0.47 -3.85 12.19
CA MET A 75 1.38 -4.49 11.25
C MET A 75 2.83 -4.05 11.41
N GLY A 76 3.04 -2.92 12.08
CA GLY A 76 4.38 -2.37 12.18
C GLY A 76 4.75 -1.60 10.92
N MET A 77 5.97 -1.78 10.47
CA MET A 77 6.48 -1.00 9.34
C MET A 77 6.58 -1.86 8.10
N LEU A 78 6.16 -1.30 6.97
CA LEU A 78 6.24 -1.94 5.68
C LEU A 78 6.94 -1.00 4.71
N ASP A 79 7.92 -1.51 3.98
CA ASP A 79 8.53 -0.72 2.91
C ASP A 79 7.86 -1.12 1.61
N LEU A 80 7.18 -0.17 0.98
CA LEU A 80 6.39 -0.44 -0.21
C LEU A 80 6.79 0.50 -1.34
N PHE A 81 6.90 -0.05 -2.54
CA PHE A 81 7.11 0.76 -3.72
C PHE A 81 5.75 1.25 -4.18
N LEU A 82 5.51 2.55 -4.06
CA LEU A 82 4.22 3.15 -4.39
C LEU A 82 4.31 3.85 -5.73
N VAL A 83 3.32 3.61 -6.57
CA VAL A 83 3.23 4.24 -7.88
C VAL A 83 1.94 5.05 -7.92
N PRO A 84 2.03 6.38 -8.12
CA PRO A 84 0.81 7.17 -8.24
C PRO A 84 0.08 6.84 -9.53
N LEU A 85 -1.22 6.59 -9.42
CA LEU A 85 -2.02 6.20 -10.57
C LEU A 85 -2.87 7.34 -11.10
N GLY A 86 -3.06 8.40 -10.31
CA GLY A 86 -3.92 9.49 -10.69
C GLY A 86 -4.95 9.75 -9.60
N PRO A 87 -5.52 10.96 -9.59
CA PRO A 87 -6.43 11.32 -8.52
C PRO A 87 -7.82 10.72 -8.73
N GLU A 88 -8.48 10.51 -7.61
CA GLU A 88 -9.87 10.13 -7.58
C GLU A 88 -10.54 11.04 -6.57
N GLN A 89 -11.41 11.93 -7.06
CA GLN A 89 -12.11 12.87 -6.18
C GLN A 89 -11.15 13.68 -5.29
N GLY A 90 -10.05 14.12 -5.89
CA GLY A 90 -9.09 14.96 -5.18
C GLY A 90 -8.09 14.20 -4.34
N ARG A 91 -8.16 12.89 -4.32
CA ARG A 91 -7.23 12.05 -3.56
C ARG A 91 -6.41 11.21 -4.53
N MET A 92 -5.10 11.26 -4.39
CA MET A 92 -4.24 10.48 -5.27
C MET A 92 -4.33 9.00 -4.93
N ARG A 93 -4.48 8.16 -5.95
CA ARG A 93 -4.42 6.72 -5.78
C ARG A 93 -3.00 6.25 -5.98
N TYR A 94 -2.57 5.34 -5.13
CA TYR A 94 -1.24 4.73 -5.23
C TYR A 94 -1.38 3.23 -5.28
N GLU A 95 -0.52 2.59 -6.05
CA GLU A 95 -0.53 1.14 -6.14
C GLU A 95 0.77 0.57 -5.63
N ALA A 96 0.68 -0.52 -4.87
CA ALA A 96 1.84 -1.31 -4.46
C ALA A 96 1.59 -2.74 -4.88
N ILE A 97 2.56 -3.34 -5.57
CA ILE A 97 2.42 -4.70 -6.06
C ILE A 97 3.37 -5.61 -5.31
N PHE A 98 2.83 -6.70 -4.82
CA PHE A 98 3.61 -7.75 -4.16
C PHE A 98 3.68 -8.95 -5.08
N ASN A 99 4.89 -9.45 -5.28
CA ASN A 99 5.09 -10.62 -6.14
C ASN A 99 5.31 -11.88 -5.33
#